data_2ae829825bf3c3782bd714b617105d7e
#
_entry.id   2ae829825bf3c3782bd714b617105d7e
#
_cell.length_a   1.000
_cell.length_b   1.000
_cell.length_c   1.000
_cell.angle_alpha   90.00
_cell.angle_beta   90.00
_cell.angle_gamma   90.00
#
_symmetry.space_group_name_H-M   'P 1'
#
loop_
_entity.id
_entity.type
_entity.pdbx_description
1 polymer ?
#
loop_
_entity_poly.entity_id
_entity_poly.type
_entity_poly.pdbx_seq_one_letter_code
_entity_poly.pdbx_strand_id
1 'polypeptide(L)'
;MHAVRRTVTAAPLVVILAASALPARGDEAKKDKPVEPKEAKSEVVVPKEPTTPSPGKLTVTLGDKTVVCREQAAQPFLIRGNWFPRTTDAEKVKEGRKLLEEAIKYRTEKYGYFEGFGNPKANPHPPKHYAKSTTFMGMSVRVHEKIIPALMCVEAALKASGAGNEYKPRAMGGIRLHNTYRGVEVSNHVYGIAVDIEPDKNTCCGCVAPWNEHPLCKQKGKTVWERMAMPRSWVETFERYGFYWLGHDVLQDTMHFEFLGDPDKITEAPSNVAAN
;
A
#
# COMPACT_ATOMS: atom_id res chain seq x y z
N MET A 1 34.61 50.76 21.89
CA MET A 1 33.21 50.77 21.48
C MET A 1 32.44 49.86 22.40
N HIS A 2 31.54 50.42 23.20
CA HIS A 2 30.93 49.81 24.38
C HIS A 2 29.72 48.95 23.98
N ALA A 3 29.72 47.70 24.44
CA ALA A 3 28.58 46.79 24.32
C ALA A 3 27.65 46.96 25.55
N VAL A 4 26.43 47.36 25.33
CA VAL A 4 25.41 47.50 26.35
C VAL A 4 24.65 46.15 26.47
N ARG A 5 24.81 45.47 27.60
CA ARG A 5 24.00 44.34 28.01
C ARG A 5 22.72 44.84 28.64
N ARG A 6 21.55 44.49 28.07
CA ARG A 6 20.25 44.67 28.72
C ARG A 6 19.84 43.39 29.42
N THR A 7 19.76 43.42 30.75
CA THR A 7 19.15 42.40 31.58
C THR A 7 17.63 42.63 31.63
N VAL A 8 16.87 41.59 31.30
CA VAL A 8 15.40 41.57 31.46
C VAL A 8 15.08 40.75 32.68
N THR A 9 14.57 41.43 33.70
CA THR A 9 14.04 40.81 34.93
C THR A 9 12.61 40.36 34.71
N ALA A 10 12.33 39.06 34.92
CA ALA A 10 10.99 38.50 34.90
C ALA A 10 10.38 38.57 36.32
N ALA A 11 9.19 39.15 36.44
CA ALA A 11 8.39 39.17 37.67
C ALA A 11 7.49 37.90 37.70
N PRO A 12 7.25 37.32 38.91
CA PRO A 12 6.37 36.17 39.00
C PRO A 12 4.90 36.58 39.04
N LEU A 13 4.10 35.93 38.19
CA LEU A 13 2.66 36.03 38.20
C LEU A 13 2.05 35.10 39.24
N VAL A 14 1.46 35.68 40.30
CA VAL A 14 0.71 34.93 41.32
C VAL A 14 -0.71 34.71 40.78
N VAL A 15 -1.10 33.47 40.53
CA VAL A 15 -2.46 33.07 40.19
C VAL A 15 -3.20 32.67 41.47
N ILE A 16 -4.19 33.48 41.86
CA ILE A 16 -5.12 33.20 42.96
C ILE A 16 -6.24 32.30 42.42
N LEU A 17 -6.29 31.05 42.87
CA LEU A 17 -7.38 30.10 42.58
C LEU A 17 -8.54 30.38 43.57
N ALA A 18 -9.62 30.91 43.07
CA ALA A 18 -10.90 30.98 43.79
C ALA A 18 -11.64 29.64 43.64
N ALA A 19 -11.83 28.93 44.72
CA ALA A 19 -12.64 27.72 44.75
C ALA A 19 -14.11 28.07 44.88
N SER A 20 -14.88 27.83 43.81
CA SER A 20 -16.35 27.91 43.85
C SER A 20 -16.91 26.51 44.02
N ALA A 21 -17.50 26.22 45.15
CA ALA A 21 -18.24 24.99 45.41
C ALA A 21 -19.59 25.01 44.70
N LEU A 22 -19.86 24.04 43.84
CA LEU A 22 -21.16 23.76 43.25
C LEU A 22 -21.77 22.52 43.92
N PRO A 23 -23.10 22.48 44.14
CA PRO A 23 -23.77 21.39 44.83
C PRO A 23 -23.84 20.11 43.97
N ALA A 24 -23.62 18.99 44.61
CA ALA A 24 -23.76 17.66 44.05
C ALA A 24 -25.25 17.40 43.67
N ARG A 25 -25.52 17.23 42.39
CA ARG A 25 -26.72 16.56 41.89
C ARG A 25 -26.33 15.12 41.58
N GLY A 26 -26.89 14.19 42.33
CA GLY A 26 -26.80 12.79 42.07
C GLY A 26 -27.64 12.45 40.82
N ASP A 27 -26.93 12.05 39.72
CA ASP A 27 -27.50 11.28 38.66
C ASP A 27 -26.85 9.92 38.67
N GLU A 28 -27.61 8.89 38.95
CA GLU A 28 -27.20 7.49 38.82
C GLU A 28 -26.85 7.20 37.35
N ALA A 29 -25.56 7.26 37.03
CA ALA A 29 -25.04 6.78 35.77
C ALA A 29 -25.27 5.27 35.69
N LYS A 30 -26.20 4.81 34.85
CA LYS A 30 -26.28 3.43 34.41
C LYS A 30 -24.90 3.02 33.90
N LYS A 31 -24.26 2.09 34.59
CA LYS A 31 -23.04 1.41 34.10
C LYS A 31 -23.42 0.60 32.87
N ASP A 32 -23.18 1.16 31.68
CA ASP A 32 -23.17 0.37 30.45
C ASP A 32 -22.06 -0.66 30.60
N LYS A 33 -22.46 -1.94 30.49
CA LYS A 33 -21.48 -3.03 30.47
C LYS A 33 -20.54 -2.79 29.27
N PRO A 34 -19.21 -3.03 29.44
CA PRO A 34 -18.30 -3.00 28.32
C PRO A 34 -18.81 -3.97 27.26
N VAL A 35 -19.02 -3.45 26.05
CA VAL A 35 -19.30 -4.30 24.89
C VAL A 35 -18.00 -5.05 24.62
N GLU A 36 -17.97 -6.34 24.90
CA GLU A 36 -16.86 -7.21 24.51
C GLU A 36 -16.67 -7.08 23.00
N PRO A 37 -15.45 -6.77 22.53
CA PRO A 37 -15.17 -6.75 21.11
C PRO A 37 -15.41 -8.17 20.59
N LYS A 38 -16.38 -8.35 19.69
CA LYS A 38 -16.55 -9.60 18.96
C LYS A 38 -15.22 -9.94 18.31
N GLU A 39 -14.60 -11.04 18.73
CA GLU A 39 -13.39 -11.58 18.11
C GLU A 39 -13.66 -11.77 16.60
N ALA A 40 -13.15 -10.86 15.81
CA ALA A 40 -13.07 -11.06 14.38
C ALA A 40 -12.05 -12.17 14.16
N LYS A 41 -12.49 -13.33 13.67
CA LYS A 41 -11.60 -14.42 13.28
C LYS A 41 -10.57 -13.84 12.31
N SER A 42 -9.33 -13.80 12.73
CA SER A 42 -8.21 -13.41 11.88
C SER A 42 -7.94 -14.56 10.91
N GLU A 43 -8.62 -14.55 9.79
CA GLU A 43 -8.30 -15.43 8.66
C GLU A 43 -7.16 -14.78 7.86
N VAL A 44 -6.25 -15.62 7.34
CA VAL A 44 -5.20 -15.18 6.42
C VAL A 44 -5.87 -14.51 5.23
N VAL A 45 -5.46 -13.29 4.93
CA VAL A 45 -5.96 -12.56 3.77
C VAL A 45 -5.47 -13.28 2.52
N VAL A 46 -6.40 -13.89 1.80
CA VAL A 46 -6.16 -14.51 0.50
C VAL A 46 -6.72 -13.57 -0.56
N PRO A 47 -5.94 -13.21 -1.60
CA PRO A 47 -6.43 -12.40 -2.70
C PRO A 47 -7.67 -13.05 -3.32
N LYS A 48 -8.71 -12.24 -3.57
CA LYS A 48 -9.89 -12.70 -4.29
C LYS A 48 -9.54 -12.81 -5.77
N GLU A 49 -10.04 -13.86 -6.40
CA GLU A 49 -9.96 -13.96 -7.86
C GLU A 49 -10.73 -12.81 -8.52
N PRO A 50 -10.19 -12.23 -9.61
CA PRO A 50 -10.87 -11.19 -10.35
C PRO A 50 -12.24 -11.69 -10.85
N THR A 51 -13.25 -10.84 -10.75
CA THR A 51 -14.61 -11.16 -11.23
C THR A 51 -14.77 -10.91 -12.73
N THR A 52 -13.88 -10.12 -13.34
CA THR A 52 -13.86 -9.88 -14.79
C THR A 52 -13.21 -11.05 -15.51
N PRO A 53 -13.69 -11.39 -16.74
CA PRO A 53 -13.07 -12.41 -17.56
C PRO A 53 -11.60 -12.10 -17.87
N SER A 54 -10.78 -13.14 -18.02
CA SER A 54 -9.40 -12.98 -18.50
C SER A 54 -9.41 -12.40 -19.92
N PRO A 55 -8.55 -11.39 -20.22
CA PRO A 55 -8.43 -10.84 -21.55
C PRO A 55 -7.79 -11.83 -22.55
N GLY A 56 -7.43 -13.03 -22.11
CA GLY A 56 -6.71 -14.00 -22.91
C GLY A 56 -5.19 -13.77 -22.93
N LYS A 57 -4.50 -14.39 -23.88
CA LYS A 57 -3.05 -14.23 -24.02
C LYS A 57 -2.69 -12.85 -24.54
N LEU A 58 -2.15 -12.01 -23.67
CA LEU A 58 -1.62 -10.69 -24.01
C LEU A 58 -0.10 -10.77 -24.19
N THR A 59 0.42 -9.99 -25.10
CA THR A 59 1.86 -9.84 -25.31
C THR A 59 2.33 -8.42 -25.07
N VAL A 60 3.55 -8.28 -24.59
CA VAL A 60 4.24 -6.99 -24.45
C VAL A 60 5.65 -7.10 -25.00
N THR A 61 6.25 -5.98 -25.39
CA THR A 61 7.61 -5.93 -25.91
C THR A 61 8.56 -5.41 -24.82
N LEU A 62 9.52 -6.25 -24.42
CA LEU A 62 10.57 -5.93 -23.45
C LEU A 62 11.91 -5.81 -24.19
N GLY A 63 12.36 -4.59 -24.45
CA GLY A 63 13.49 -4.34 -25.34
C GLY A 63 13.16 -4.79 -26.76
N ASP A 64 13.88 -5.79 -27.26
CA ASP A 64 13.73 -6.42 -28.58
C ASP A 64 12.86 -7.71 -28.58
N LYS A 65 12.37 -8.12 -27.38
CA LYS A 65 11.67 -9.40 -27.21
C LYS A 65 10.18 -9.20 -26.98
N THR A 66 9.36 -9.90 -27.76
CA THR A 66 7.94 -10.05 -27.46
C THR A 66 7.77 -11.22 -26.48
N VAL A 67 7.05 -10.98 -25.38
CA VAL A 67 6.79 -11.96 -24.32
C VAL A 67 5.29 -12.01 -24.02
N VAL A 68 4.82 -13.13 -23.51
CA VAL A 68 3.42 -13.32 -23.10
C VAL A 68 3.27 -12.95 -21.64
N CYS A 69 2.25 -12.15 -21.33
CA CYS A 69 1.89 -11.81 -19.95
C CYS A 69 1.28 -12.99 -19.23
N ARG A 70 1.72 -13.22 -17.99
CA ARG A 70 1.16 -14.28 -17.13
C ARG A 70 0.32 -13.66 -16.02
N GLU A 71 -0.89 -14.15 -15.89
CA GLU A 71 -1.74 -13.85 -14.74
C GLU A 71 -1.18 -14.55 -13.49
N GLN A 72 -1.21 -13.86 -12.38
CA GLN A 72 -0.80 -14.40 -11.08
C GLN A 72 -1.44 -13.60 -9.95
N ALA A 73 -1.76 -14.28 -8.86
CA ALA A 73 -2.23 -13.62 -7.64
C ALA A 73 -1.08 -13.07 -6.81
N ALA A 74 -1.39 -12.12 -5.92
CA ALA A 74 -0.48 -11.71 -4.86
C ALA A 74 -0.17 -12.88 -3.91
N GLN A 75 1.09 -12.98 -3.47
CA GLN A 75 1.53 -14.04 -2.54
C GLN A 75 1.06 -13.70 -1.12
N PRO A 76 0.30 -14.57 -0.43
CA PRO A 76 -0.32 -14.27 0.87
C PRO A 76 0.69 -13.85 1.94
N PHE A 77 1.90 -14.42 1.96
CA PHE A 77 2.93 -14.08 2.94
C PHE A 77 3.48 -12.65 2.77
N LEU A 78 3.27 -12.01 1.62
CA LEU A 78 3.64 -10.62 1.35
C LEU A 78 2.54 -9.62 1.72
N ILE A 79 1.32 -10.08 1.98
CA ILE A 79 0.20 -9.22 2.32
C ILE A 79 0.34 -8.75 3.77
N ARG A 80 0.44 -7.43 3.95
CA ARG A 80 0.65 -6.77 5.24
C ARG A 80 -0.37 -7.18 6.32
N GLY A 81 -1.63 -7.35 5.96
CA GLY A 81 -2.69 -7.77 6.88
C GLY A 81 -2.40 -9.10 7.58
N ASN A 82 -1.60 -9.98 6.96
CA ASN A 82 -1.21 -11.27 7.52
C ASN A 82 -0.06 -11.17 8.53
N TRP A 83 0.74 -10.09 8.49
CA TRP A 83 1.83 -9.88 9.47
C TRP A 83 1.33 -9.38 10.81
N PHE A 84 0.21 -8.67 10.81
CA PHE A 84 -0.36 -8.02 11.99
C PHE A 84 -1.82 -8.47 12.22
N PRO A 85 -2.02 -9.77 12.58
CA PRO A 85 -3.35 -10.29 12.81
C PRO A 85 -4.01 -9.56 13.99
N ARG A 86 -5.26 -9.17 13.82
CA ARG A 86 -6.06 -8.51 14.86
C ARG A 86 -6.61 -9.54 15.84
N THR A 87 -5.76 -10.08 16.69
CA THR A 87 -6.11 -11.13 17.65
C THR A 87 -5.23 -11.04 18.89
N THR A 88 -5.72 -11.58 20.00
CA THR A 88 -4.94 -11.82 21.22
C THR A 88 -4.33 -13.23 21.27
N ASP A 89 -4.62 -14.06 20.28
CA ASP A 89 -4.09 -15.42 20.16
C ASP A 89 -2.57 -15.36 19.86
N ALA A 90 -1.79 -15.87 20.84
CA ALA A 90 -0.33 -15.81 20.79
C ALA A 90 0.27 -16.59 19.60
N GLU A 91 -0.33 -17.71 19.21
CA GLU A 91 0.18 -18.50 18.07
C GLU A 91 -0.05 -17.76 16.74
N LYS A 92 -1.20 -17.14 16.55
CA LYS A 92 -1.47 -16.32 15.37
C LYS A 92 -0.56 -15.09 15.28
N VAL A 93 -0.29 -14.44 16.43
CA VAL A 93 0.68 -13.32 16.48
C VAL A 93 2.08 -13.80 16.13
N LYS A 94 2.49 -14.97 16.61
CA LYS A 94 3.78 -15.57 16.29
C LYS A 94 3.89 -15.97 14.82
N GLU A 95 2.82 -16.51 14.23
CA GLU A 95 2.75 -16.82 12.80
C GLU A 95 2.88 -15.55 11.96
N GLY A 96 2.16 -14.49 12.28
CA GLY A 96 2.27 -13.20 11.61
C GLY A 96 3.71 -12.65 11.61
N ARG A 97 4.43 -12.78 12.72
CA ARG A 97 5.86 -12.39 12.80
C ARG A 97 6.74 -13.23 11.86
N LYS A 98 6.51 -14.54 11.76
CA LYS A 98 7.24 -15.39 10.81
C LYS A 98 6.99 -14.96 9.37
N LEU A 99 5.73 -14.65 9.01
CA LEU A 99 5.41 -14.14 7.69
C LEU A 99 6.09 -12.80 7.41
N LEU A 100 6.17 -11.90 8.39
CA LEU A 100 6.91 -10.65 8.25
C LEU A 100 8.41 -10.87 8.01
N GLU A 101 9.04 -11.78 8.76
CA GLU A 101 10.46 -12.14 8.60
C GLU A 101 10.70 -12.74 7.20
N GLU A 102 9.84 -13.64 6.75
CA GLU A 102 9.87 -14.21 5.41
C GLU A 102 9.71 -13.14 4.32
N ALA A 103 8.76 -12.23 4.50
CA ALA A 103 8.53 -11.12 3.59
C ALA A 103 9.73 -10.16 3.51
N ILE A 104 10.38 -9.86 4.63
CA ILE A 104 11.60 -9.04 4.67
C ILE A 104 12.73 -9.74 3.91
N LYS A 105 12.95 -11.03 4.17
CA LYS A 105 13.96 -11.84 3.48
C LYS A 105 13.71 -11.85 1.98
N TYR A 106 12.50 -12.20 1.54
CA TYR A 106 12.10 -12.25 0.14
C TYR A 106 12.30 -10.90 -0.56
N ARG A 107 11.84 -9.80 0.05
CA ARG A 107 11.99 -8.46 -0.54
C ARG A 107 13.45 -8.05 -0.65
N THR A 108 14.28 -8.40 0.33
CA THR A 108 15.73 -8.15 0.25
C THR A 108 16.35 -8.90 -0.93
N GLU A 109 16.09 -10.20 -1.06
CA GLU A 109 16.63 -11.05 -2.13
C GLU A 109 16.20 -10.56 -3.52
N LYS A 110 14.92 -10.23 -3.67
CA LYS A 110 14.34 -9.89 -4.98
C LYS A 110 14.55 -8.43 -5.38
N TYR A 111 14.52 -7.50 -4.41
CA TYR A 111 14.42 -6.07 -4.70
C TYR A 111 15.53 -5.21 -4.08
N GLY A 112 16.37 -5.79 -3.24
CA GLY A 112 17.50 -5.08 -2.64
C GLY A 112 17.39 -4.87 -1.15
N TYR A 113 18.54 -4.58 -0.53
CA TYR A 113 18.66 -4.36 0.89
C TYR A 113 18.27 -2.94 1.29
N PHE A 114 17.37 -2.83 2.25
CA PHE A 114 17.07 -1.57 2.93
C PHE A 114 17.65 -1.63 4.34
N GLU A 115 18.37 -0.59 4.74
CA GLU A 115 19.09 -0.52 6.01
C GLU A 115 18.19 -0.82 7.21
N GLY A 116 18.63 -1.72 8.08
CA GLY A 116 17.86 -2.20 9.23
C GLY A 116 16.85 -3.31 8.93
N PHE A 117 16.67 -3.70 7.65
CA PHE A 117 15.69 -4.71 7.26
C PHE A 117 16.31 -5.73 6.29
N GLY A 118 16.37 -6.98 6.73
CA GLY A 118 16.92 -8.08 5.94
C GLY A 118 18.43 -8.24 6.08
N ASN A 119 19.01 -9.05 5.18
CA ASN A 119 20.42 -9.39 5.19
C ASN A 119 21.15 -8.80 3.96
N PRO A 120 22.11 -7.87 4.14
CA PRO A 120 22.82 -7.27 3.01
C PRO A 120 23.65 -8.27 2.20
N LYS A 121 23.97 -9.45 2.75
CA LYS A 121 24.68 -10.52 2.01
C LYS A 121 23.81 -11.16 0.92
N ALA A 122 22.48 -11.12 1.07
CA ALA A 122 21.55 -11.66 0.10
C ALA A 122 21.45 -10.77 -1.15
N ASN A 123 21.45 -9.44 -0.94
CA ASN A 123 21.47 -8.45 -2.02
C ASN A 123 22.03 -7.14 -1.44
N PRO A 124 23.31 -6.79 -1.69
CA PRO A 124 23.96 -5.66 -1.03
C PRO A 124 23.52 -4.29 -1.56
N HIS A 125 22.91 -4.23 -2.74
CA HIS A 125 22.48 -2.97 -3.33
C HIS A 125 21.13 -2.51 -2.74
N PRO A 126 20.97 -1.21 -2.47
CA PRO A 126 19.67 -0.67 -2.04
C PRO A 126 18.66 -0.73 -3.20
N PRO A 127 17.33 -0.81 -2.91
CA PRO A 127 16.29 -0.91 -3.95
C PRO A 127 16.36 0.20 -5.01
N LYS A 128 16.75 1.43 -4.61
CA LYS A 128 16.93 2.57 -5.53
C LYS A 128 17.94 2.31 -6.65
N HIS A 129 18.89 1.39 -6.45
CA HIS A 129 19.87 0.98 -7.47
C HIS A 129 19.21 0.36 -8.69
N TYR A 130 18.15 -0.40 -8.46
CA TYR A 130 17.38 -1.10 -9.50
C TYR A 130 16.21 -0.29 -10.06
N ALA A 131 16.01 0.94 -9.57
CA ALA A 131 14.88 1.75 -9.99
C ALA A 131 15.09 2.33 -11.38
N LYS A 132 14.13 2.13 -12.28
CA LYS A 132 14.10 2.65 -13.65
C LYS A 132 12.84 3.49 -13.87
N SER A 133 12.96 4.48 -14.73
CA SER A 133 11.81 5.24 -15.22
C SER A 133 11.11 4.44 -16.32
N THR A 134 9.79 4.43 -16.28
CA THR A 134 8.92 3.85 -17.31
C THR A 134 7.68 4.72 -17.47
N THR A 135 6.80 4.36 -18.38
CA THR A 135 5.48 5.00 -18.53
C THR A 135 4.38 3.98 -18.27
N PHE A 136 3.28 4.45 -17.70
CA PHE A 136 2.05 3.68 -17.53
C PHE A 136 0.85 4.58 -17.91
N MET A 137 0.05 4.18 -18.86
CA MET A 137 -1.08 4.98 -19.39
C MET A 137 -0.69 6.43 -19.73
N GLY A 138 0.53 6.63 -20.25
CA GLY A 138 1.08 7.94 -20.61
C GLY A 138 1.71 8.72 -19.43
N MET A 139 1.61 8.26 -18.22
CA MET A 139 2.23 8.88 -17.05
C MET A 139 3.64 8.34 -16.82
N SER A 140 4.61 9.22 -16.53
CA SER A 140 5.95 8.80 -16.12
C SER A 140 5.94 8.32 -14.67
N VAL A 141 6.56 7.17 -14.41
CA VAL A 141 6.75 6.63 -13.06
C VAL A 141 8.12 5.98 -12.94
N ARG A 142 8.72 6.07 -11.76
CA ARG A 142 9.97 5.38 -11.45
C ARG A 142 9.70 4.26 -10.46
N VAL A 143 9.99 3.01 -10.87
CA VAL A 143 9.75 1.79 -10.09
C VAL A 143 10.95 0.85 -10.18
N HIS A 144 10.95 -0.21 -9.39
CA HIS A 144 11.94 -1.28 -9.53
C HIS A 144 11.82 -1.95 -10.91
N GLU A 145 12.96 -2.15 -11.59
CA GLU A 145 12.97 -2.70 -12.97
C GLU A 145 12.23 -4.03 -13.10
N LYS A 146 12.25 -4.88 -12.08
CA LYS A 146 11.58 -6.19 -12.07
C LYS A 146 10.06 -6.12 -12.18
N ILE A 147 9.42 -5.01 -11.79
CA ILE A 147 7.95 -4.89 -11.89
C ILE A 147 7.48 -4.13 -13.12
N ILE A 148 8.40 -3.57 -13.92
CA ILE A 148 8.05 -2.90 -15.17
C ILE A 148 7.24 -3.82 -16.10
N PRO A 149 7.62 -5.09 -16.30
CA PRO A 149 6.83 -6.00 -17.12
C PRO A 149 5.39 -6.20 -16.61
N ALA A 150 5.19 -6.23 -15.29
CA ALA A 150 3.84 -6.34 -14.71
C ALA A 150 2.99 -5.10 -15.03
N LEU A 151 3.56 -3.90 -14.88
CA LEU A 151 2.86 -2.66 -15.27
C LEU A 151 2.52 -2.64 -16.77
N MET A 152 3.41 -3.12 -17.63
CA MET A 152 3.15 -3.23 -19.07
C MET A 152 2.02 -4.21 -19.36
N CYS A 153 1.96 -5.34 -18.65
CA CYS A 153 0.87 -6.31 -18.77
C CYS A 153 -0.47 -5.73 -18.32
N VAL A 154 -0.49 -5.01 -17.19
CA VAL A 154 -1.69 -4.28 -16.72
C VAL A 154 -2.15 -3.27 -17.78
N GLU A 155 -1.23 -2.47 -18.32
CA GLU A 155 -1.57 -1.47 -19.36
C GLU A 155 -2.12 -2.14 -20.62
N ALA A 156 -1.51 -3.23 -21.08
CA ALA A 156 -1.98 -3.99 -22.23
C ALA A 156 -3.40 -4.53 -21.99
N ALA A 157 -3.68 -5.06 -20.79
CA ALA A 157 -4.98 -5.58 -20.41
C ALA A 157 -6.07 -4.47 -20.34
N LEU A 158 -5.75 -3.33 -19.74
CA LEU A 158 -6.63 -2.16 -19.68
C LEU A 158 -6.98 -1.66 -21.09
N LYS A 159 -6.00 -1.65 -22.00
CA LYS A 159 -6.22 -1.26 -23.40
C LYS A 159 -7.06 -2.29 -24.14
N ALA A 160 -6.76 -3.56 -24.00
CA ALA A 160 -7.46 -4.65 -24.69
C ALA A 160 -8.92 -4.79 -24.26
N SER A 161 -9.23 -4.58 -22.98
CA SER A 161 -10.60 -4.62 -22.44
C SER A 161 -11.40 -3.35 -22.70
N GLY A 162 -10.77 -2.26 -23.12
CA GLY A 162 -11.39 -0.94 -23.22
C GLY A 162 -11.47 -0.17 -21.90
N ALA A 163 -11.21 -0.80 -20.75
CA ALA A 163 -11.25 -0.17 -19.43
C ALA A 163 -10.28 1.01 -19.29
N GLY A 164 -9.19 1.01 -20.07
CA GLY A 164 -8.26 2.13 -20.15
C GLY A 164 -8.87 3.42 -20.70
N ASN A 165 -10.07 3.36 -21.31
CA ASN A 165 -10.80 4.54 -21.78
C ASN A 165 -11.77 5.12 -20.74
N GLU A 166 -12.16 4.32 -19.73
CA GLU A 166 -13.12 4.69 -18.69
C GLU A 166 -12.52 5.66 -17.67
N TYR A 167 -11.21 5.62 -17.48
CA TYR A 167 -10.51 6.40 -16.48
C TYR A 167 -9.20 6.95 -17.05
N LYS A 168 -8.97 8.25 -16.82
CA LYS A 168 -7.79 8.99 -17.29
C LYS A 168 -7.08 9.64 -16.11
N PRO A 169 -6.27 8.89 -15.34
CA PRO A 169 -5.47 9.46 -14.25
C PRO A 169 -4.42 10.42 -14.79
N ARG A 170 -4.03 11.41 -13.96
CA ARG A 170 -3.06 12.45 -14.32
C ARG A 170 -1.80 12.41 -13.46
N ALA A 171 -1.79 11.62 -12.41
CA ALA A 171 -0.68 11.51 -11.49
C ALA A 171 -0.43 10.05 -11.10
N MET A 172 0.85 9.68 -11.04
CA MET A 172 1.28 8.38 -10.58
C MET A 172 2.58 8.52 -9.75
N GLY A 173 2.57 7.97 -8.54
CA GLY A 173 3.74 7.86 -7.66
C GLY A 173 4.34 6.46 -7.70
N GLY A 174 5.65 6.35 -7.55
CA GLY A 174 6.36 5.06 -7.49
C GLY A 174 7.35 5.01 -6.33
N ILE A 175 8.63 4.76 -6.61
CA ILE A 175 9.67 4.60 -5.58
C ILE A 175 9.80 5.83 -4.69
N ARG A 176 9.94 5.58 -3.39
CA ARG A 176 10.30 6.57 -2.36
C ARG A 176 11.68 6.26 -1.80
N LEU A 177 12.45 7.29 -1.44
CA LEU A 177 13.80 7.11 -0.89
C LEU A 177 13.81 6.92 0.62
N HIS A 178 12.72 7.25 1.29
CA HIS A 178 12.57 7.18 2.74
C HIS A 178 11.38 6.31 3.12
N ASN A 179 11.55 5.54 4.22
CA ASN A 179 10.46 4.79 4.78
C ASN A 179 9.47 5.73 5.49
N THR A 180 8.20 5.61 5.16
CA THR A 180 7.12 6.38 5.79
C THR A 180 6.45 5.62 6.94
N TYR A 181 6.72 4.32 7.07
CA TYR A 181 6.23 3.51 8.17
C TYR A 181 7.17 3.59 9.37
N ARG A 182 6.64 3.29 10.55
CA ARG A 182 7.39 3.24 11.80
C ARG A 182 7.49 1.80 12.31
N GLY A 183 8.54 1.51 13.08
CA GLY A 183 8.71 0.21 13.72
C GLY A 183 9.35 -0.83 12.81
N VAL A 184 8.75 -2.02 12.75
CA VAL A 184 9.32 -3.22 12.08
C VAL A 184 8.96 -3.35 10.61
N GLU A 185 8.31 -2.38 10.05
CA GLU A 185 7.72 -2.42 8.71
C GLU A 185 8.38 -1.42 7.76
N VAL A 186 8.55 -1.84 6.50
CA VAL A 186 9.04 -0.99 5.41
C VAL A 186 8.00 -0.90 4.32
N SER A 187 7.68 0.32 3.91
CA SER A 187 6.78 0.59 2.80
C SER A 187 7.30 -0.02 1.49
N ASN A 188 6.41 -0.65 0.73
CA ASN A 188 6.74 -1.22 -0.58
C ASN A 188 7.14 -0.16 -1.63
N HIS A 189 6.84 1.11 -1.40
CA HIS A 189 7.42 2.21 -2.19
C HIS A 189 8.94 2.30 -2.04
N VAL A 190 9.51 1.96 -0.88
CA VAL A 190 10.97 1.97 -0.69
C VAL A 190 11.65 0.90 -1.56
N TYR A 191 10.99 -0.24 -1.73
CA TYR A 191 11.44 -1.28 -2.65
C TYR A 191 11.15 -0.95 -4.12
N GLY A 192 10.39 0.11 -4.40
CA GLY A 192 9.96 0.48 -5.75
C GLY A 192 8.95 -0.50 -6.35
N ILE A 193 8.26 -1.28 -5.52
CA ILE A 193 7.26 -2.26 -5.95
C ILE A 193 5.82 -1.83 -5.63
N ALA A 194 5.63 -0.58 -5.23
CA ALA A 194 4.31 0.01 -5.04
C ALA A 194 4.12 1.23 -5.94
N VAL A 195 2.88 1.48 -6.31
CA VAL A 195 2.46 2.64 -7.09
C VAL A 195 1.20 3.26 -6.50
N ASP A 196 1.15 4.59 -6.48
CA ASP A 196 -0.03 5.38 -6.12
C ASP A 196 -0.62 6.02 -7.38
N ILE A 197 -1.92 5.88 -7.61
CA ILE A 197 -2.59 6.44 -8.78
C ILE A 197 -3.58 7.53 -8.35
N GLU A 198 -3.33 8.76 -8.80
CA GLU A 198 -4.17 9.95 -8.62
C GLU A 198 -4.69 10.12 -7.16
N PRO A 199 -3.79 10.41 -6.20
CA PRO A 199 -4.10 10.46 -4.75
C PRO A 199 -5.27 11.39 -4.39
N ASP A 200 -5.43 12.50 -5.14
CA ASP A 200 -6.49 13.49 -4.91
C ASP A 200 -7.90 12.94 -5.18
N LYS A 201 -8.00 11.86 -5.93
CA LYS A 201 -9.28 11.23 -6.28
C LYS A 201 -9.43 9.81 -5.75
N ASN A 202 -8.32 9.23 -5.29
CA ASN A 202 -8.24 7.88 -4.72
C ASN A 202 -7.43 8.01 -3.42
N THR A 203 -8.10 8.34 -2.33
CA THR A 203 -7.41 8.71 -1.08
C THR A 203 -7.30 7.54 -0.10
N CYS A 204 -6.55 7.74 0.99
CA CYS A 204 -6.38 6.77 2.07
C CYS A 204 -7.20 7.18 3.30
N CYS A 205 -8.38 6.61 3.46
CA CYS A 205 -9.29 6.99 4.53
C CYS A 205 -8.95 6.36 5.90
N GLY A 206 -8.23 5.26 5.93
CA GLY A 206 -7.72 4.62 7.16
C GLY A 206 -6.32 5.06 7.55
N CYS A 207 -5.69 5.95 6.76
CA CYS A 207 -4.39 6.51 7.07
C CYS A 207 -4.47 7.63 8.12
N VAL A 208 -3.29 8.14 8.53
CA VAL A 208 -3.18 9.32 9.40
C VAL A 208 -3.39 10.61 8.60
N ALA A 209 -3.61 11.73 9.30
CA ALA A 209 -3.70 13.06 8.68
C ALA A 209 -2.44 13.34 7.81
N PRO A 210 -2.60 14.05 6.69
CA PRO A 210 -3.83 14.71 6.22
C PRO A 210 -4.78 13.80 5.41
N TRP A 211 -4.40 12.56 5.10
CA TRP A 211 -5.13 11.66 4.19
C TRP A 211 -6.57 11.36 4.65
N ASN A 212 -6.76 11.02 5.92
CA ASN A 212 -8.09 10.74 6.48
C ASN A 212 -8.98 11.97 6.62
N GLU A 213 -8.41 13.17 6.43
CA GLU A 213 -9.14 14.44 6.46
C GLU A 213 -9.72 14.81 5.09
N HIS A 214 -9.36 14.07 4.05
CA HIS A 214 -9.82 14.30 2.69
C HIS A 214 -11.36 14.28 2.60
N PRO A 215 -12.00 15.16 1.80
CA PRO A 215 -13.46 15.23 1.68
C PRO A 215 -14.14 13.91 1.32
N LEU A 216 -13.50 13.07 0.50
CA LEU A 216 -14.00 11.73 0.16
C LEU A 216 -14.14 10.83 1.41
N CYS A 217 -13.27 10.97 2.40
CA CYS A 217 -13.32 10.21 3.64
C CYS A 217 -14.41 10.66 4.62
N LYS A 218 -14.91 11.88 4.46
CA LYS A 218 -16.01 12.46 5.28
C LYS A 218 -17.40 12.02 4.79
N GLN A 219 -17.50 11.34 3.66
CA GLN A 219 -18.77 10.87 3.10
C GLN A 219 -19.29 9.66 3.88
N LYS A 220 -20.24 9.89 4.78
CA LYS A 220 -20.86 8.83 5.61
C LYS A 220 -21.65 7.85 4.75
N GLY A 221 -21.64 6.56 5.15
CA GLY A 221 -22.44 5.51 4.52
C GLY A 221 -21.92 5.00 3.18
N LYS A 222 -20.86 5.59 2.64
CA LYS A 222 -20.24 5.11 1.40
C LYS A 222 -19.22 4.00 1.65
N THR A 223 -19.20 3.03 0.75
CA THR A 223 -18.19 1.97 0.68
C THR A 223 -16.84 2.53 0.19
N VAL A 224 -15.78 1.75 0.32
CA VAL A 224 -14.45 2.11 -0.21
C VAL A 224 -14.50 2.38 -1.74
N TRP A 225 -15.29 1.59 -2.47
CA TRP A 225 -15.49 1.72 -3.92
C TRP A 225 -16.18 3.02 -4.33
N GLU A 226 -17.08 3.53 -3.52
CA GLU A 226 -17.81 4.77 -3.78
C GLU A 226 -17.03 6.04 -3.40
N ARG A 227 -15.88 5.86 -2.71
CA ARG A 227 -15.00 6.96 -2.28
C ARG A 227 -13.79 7.15 -3.17
N MET A 228 -13.75 6.51 -4.33
CA MET A 228 -12.66 6.65 -5.29
C MET A 228 -13.18 6.90 -6.70
N ALA A 229 -12.35 7.50 -7.54
CA ALA A 229 -12.66 7.74 -8.94
C ALA A 229 -12.22 6.58 -9.85
N MET A 230 -11.29 5.74 -9.39
CA MET A 230 -10.79 4.61 -10.16
C MET A 230 -11.87 3.55 -10.33
N PRO A 231 -12.17 3.10 -11.55
CA PRO A 231 -13.12 2.02 -11.81
C PRO A 231 -12.65 0.70 -11.21
N ARG A 232 -13.61 -0.11 -10.80
CA ARG A 232 -13.33 -1.46 -10.26
C ARG A 232 -12.57 -2.34 -11.27
N SER A 233 -12.85 -2.20 -12.55
CA SER A 233 -12.16 -2.88 -13.66
C SER A 233 -10.65 -2.65 -13.66
N TRP A 234 -10.19 -1.45 -13.24
CA TRP A 234 -8.77 -1.15 -13.08
C TRP A 234 -8.16 -1.94 -11.92
N VAL A 235 -8.82 -1.93 -10.75
CA VAL A 235 -8.35 -2.67 -9.57
C VAL A 235 -8.21 -4.15 -9.90
N GLU A 236 -9.26 -4.76 -10.46
CA GLU A 236 -9.26 -6.18 -10.83
C GLU A 236 -8.18 -6.51 -11.87
N THR A 237 -7.90 -5.58 -12.80
CA THR A 237 -6.83 -5.76 -13.78
C THR A 237 -5.46 -5.74 -13.12
N PHE A 238 -5.19 -4.83 -12.18
CA PHE A 238 -3.95 -4.83 -11.42
C PHE A 238 -3.77 -6.12 -10.62
N GLU A 239 -4.82 -6.57 -9.93
CA GLU A 239 -4.78 -7.79 -9.10
C GLU A 239 -4.55 -9.05 -9.93
N ARG A 240 -5.04 -9.09 -11.16
CA ARG A 240 -4.81 -10.20 -12.12
C ARG A 240 -3.32 -10.40 -12.45
N TYR A 241 -2.53 -9.33 -12.43
CA TYR A 241 -1.09 -9.38 -12.74
C TYR A 241 -0.19 -9.25 -11.51
N GLY A 242 -0.66 -9.75 -10.35
CA GLY A 242 0.17 -9.91 -9.15
C GLY A 242 0.23 -8.68 -8.26
N PHE A 243 -0.52 -7.63 -8.54
CA PHE A 243 -0.66 -6.53 -7.60
C PHE A 243 -1.70 -6.85 -6.53
N TYR A 244 -1.58 -6.21 -5.39
CA TYR A 244 -2.54 -6.20 -4.31
C TYR A 244 -3.00 -4.76 -4.07
N TRP A 245 -4.30 -4.54 -4.08
CA TRP A 245 -4.87 -3.23 -3.84
C TRP A 245 -5.09 -2.98 -2.35
N LEU A 246 -4.50 -1.92 -1.81
CA LEU A 246 -4.59 -1.59 -0.38
C LEU A 246 -5.97 -1.05 0.05
N GLY A 247 -6.89 -0.85 -0.88
CA GLY A 247 -8.30 -0.61 -0.57
C GLY A 247 -9.00 -1.78 0.14
N HIS A 248 -8.45 -3.00 0.04
CA HIS A 248 -8.90 -4.17 0.81
C HIS A 248 -8.40 -4.16 2.25
N ASP A 249 -7.33 -3.43 2.53
CA ASP A 249 -6.75 -3.31 3.86
C ASP A 249 -7.58 -2.38 4.74
N VAL A 250 -7.31 -2.43 6.04
CA VAL A 250 -7.91 -1.51 7.03
C VAL A 250 -7.55 -0.06 6.78
N LEU A 251 -6.47 0.19 6.07
CA LEU A 251 -6.06 1.52 5.64
C LEU A 251 -7.03 2.11 4.62
N GLN A 252 -7.77 1.29 3.88
CA GLN A 252 -8.64 1.74 2.79
C GLN A 252 -7.91 2.73 1.87
N ASP A 253 -6.66 2.37 1.51
CA ASP A 253 -5.82 3.20 0.67
C ASP A 253 -6.11 2.90 -0.80
N THR A 254 -7.00 3.71 -1.38
CA THR A 254 -7.58 3.41 -2.70
C THR A 254 -6.67 3.78 -3.87
N MET A 255 -5.64 4.63 -3.65
CA MET A 255 -4.64 4.95 -4.66
C MET A 255 -3.59 3.85 -4.83
N HIS A 256 -3.37 3.02 -3.79
CA HIS A 256 -2.16 2.24 -3.55
C HIS A 256 -2.27 0.80 -4.02
N PHE A 257 -1.35 0.41 -4.90
CA PHE A 257 -1.13 -0.96 -5.38
C PHE A 257 0.28 -1.43 -5.08
N GLU A 258 0.43 -2.64 -4.57
CA GLU A 258 1.70 -3.27 -4.25
C GLU A 258 1.88 -4.50 -5.14
N PHE A 259 3.00 -4.61 -5.87
CA PHE A 259 3.31 -5.83 -6.59
C PHE A 259 3.79 -6.90 -5.61
N LEU A 260 2.94 -7.86 -5.34
CA LEU A 260 3.18 -8.97 -4.41
C LEU A 260 3.20 -10.33 -5.13
N GLY A 261 3.15 -10.34 -6.44
CA GLY A 261 3.38 -11.52 -7.27
C GLY A 261 4.85 -11.96 -7.26
N ASP A 262 5.15 -13.01 -8.02
CA ASP A 262 6.53 -13.45 -8.26
C ASP A 262 7.12 -12.68 -9.45
N PRO A 263 8.16 -11.85 -9.25
CA PRO A 263 8.73 -11.05 -10.34
C PRO A 263 9.40 -11.87 -11.43
N ASP A 264 9.76 -13.12 -11.14
CA ASP A 264 10.39 -14.01 -12.10
C ASP A 264 9.36 -14.80 -12.94
N LYS A 265 8.03 -14.61 -12.66
CA LYS A 265 6.92 -15.28 -13.34
C LYS A 265 5.92 -14.33 -14.00
N ILE A 266 6.29 -13.07 -14.23
CA ILE A 266 5.41 -12.06 -14.84
C ILE A 266 5.15 -12.38 -16.31
N THR A 267 6.15 -12.89 -17.00
CA THR A 267 6.08 -13.16 -18.44
C THR A 267 6.66 -14.52 -18.78
N GLU A 268 6.26 -15.05 -19.93
CA GLU A 268 6.84 -16.26 -20.51
C GLU A 268 7.18 -16.04 -22.00
N ALA A 269 8.08 -16.86 -22.51
CA ALA A 269 8.35 -16.86 -23.93
C ALA A 269 7.08 -17.23 -24.72
N PRO A 270 6.85 -16.64 -25.90
CA PRO A 270 5.77 -17.10 -26.77
C PRO A 270 5.93 -18.60 -27.00
N SER A 271 4.89 -19.39 -26.72
CA SER A 271 4.88 -20.77 -27.13
C SER A 271 4.98 -20.79 -28.65
N ASN A 272 6.01 -21.42 -29.20
CA ASN A 272 6.06 -21.75 -30.61
C ASN A 272 4.86 -22.68 -30.88
N VAL A 273 3.70 -22.10 -31.20
CA VAL A 273 2.66 -22.86 -31.88
C VAL A 273 3.27 -23.15 -33.23
N ALA A 274 3.77 -24.37 -33.39
CA ALA A 274 4.17 -24.87 -34.69
C ALA A 274 3.00 -24.56 -35.63
N ALA A 275 3.28 -23.73 -36.64
CA ALA A 275 2.37 -23.55 -37.74
C ALA A 275 2.22 -24.95 -38.41
N ASN A 276 1.11 -25.60 -38.10
CA ASN A 276 0.64 -26.74 -38.88
C ASN A 276 -0.24 -26.23 -39.99
#